data_e5b63881d73948f75237110d2a3f23a2
#
_entry.id   e5b63881d73948f75237110d2a3f23a2
#
_cell.length_a   1.000
_cell.length_b   1.000
_cell.length_c   1.000
_cell.angle_alpha   90.00
_cell.angle_beta   90.00
_cell.angle_gamma   90.00
#
_symmetry.space_group_name_H-M   'P 1'
#
loop_
_entity.id
_entity.type
_entity.pdbx_description
1 polymer ?
#
loop_
_entity_poly.entity_id
_entity_poly.type
_entity_poly.pdbx_seq_one_letter_code
_entity_poly.pdbx_strand_id
1 'polypeptide(L)'
;VLSLNAESTHHSEMKRDLLLLLAAAVAGCAPRHTITGHIDNLTNDSLCIVHCAIEDMPGLKDDSDPQVVYDTIVATAGRFVYDTPVERPTQFIIIPMQLMEFDQGRRHSTSTSDMKLFLDKGEQVKIEGRIDSTVFNCTLSGTRLNEDHSRHYQELRPFWIEGQRLQDAMAGKSRAEQEALYERFRQVMARRRACEMDYIDANPDNPLAGYCLTKIPIDSVLTYHERLADAARNSIFRPLLEPLLAKAGKYRLIRLAEAKIVAGSPAPDFTLKTADDKNFTLSSLRGKYVVLDFWGSWCGWCIKGIPKMKRYYDRYKSKLEIVGIDCNDTPERWLAAVEEHRLPWINVYNPKDVPAAEDISVEYAVSGYPTKVIIGPDGLIIGKYAGEGPDFYEALHKTIK
;
A
#
# COMPACT_ATOMS: atom_id res chain seq x y z
N VAL A 1 29.59 37.01 74.87
CA VAL A 1 29.02 35.64 74.72
C VAL A 1 27.52 35.77 74.78
N LEU A 2 26.84 35.95 73.66
CA LEU A 2 25.41 35.67 73.42
C LEU A 2 25.05 36.30 72.10
N SER A 3 24.70 35.51 71.14
CA SER A 3 23.89 35.79 69.93
C SER A 3 24.49 35.18 68.68
N LEU A 4 24.12 33.95 68.41
CA LEU A 4 24.26 33.32 67.09
C LEU A 4 23.44 31.99 67.03
N ASN A 5 22.14 32.04 67.36
CA ASN A 5 21.31 30.84 67.22
C ASN A 5 19.84 31.06 66.78
N ALA A 6 19.53 32.25 66.31
CA ALA A 6 18.12 32.54 65.82
C ALA A 6 17.93 32.62 64.31
N GLU A 7 19.00 32.69 63.51
CA GLU A 7 18.86 32.77 62.04
C GLU A 7 18.91 31.45 61.28
N SER A 8 19.30 30.37 61.98
CA SER A 8 19.47 29.06 61.36
C SER A 8 18.15 28.27 61.22
N THR A 9 17.16 28.55 62.08
CA THR A 9 15.86 27.83 62.05
C THR A 9 14.88 28.38 61.00
N HIS A 10 14.90 29.71 60.78
CA HIS A 10 14.01 30.31 59.76
C HIS A 10 14.43 29.95 58.30
N HIS A 11 15.72 29.79 58.05
CA HIS A 11 16.21 29.37 56.72
C HIS A 11 15.98 27.89 56.44
N SER A 12 15.89 27.05 57.47
CA SER A 12 15.60 25.63 57.37
C SER A 12 14.10 25.37 57.09
N GLU A 13 13.21 26.14 57.72
CA GLU A 13 11.76 26.04 57.46
C GLU A 13 11.37 26.57 56.10
N MET A 14 11.92 27.72 55.68
CA MET A 14 11.68 28.28 54.35
C MET A 14 12.20 27.36 53.22
N LYS A 15 13.33 26.66 53.43
CA LYS A 15 13.82 25.66 52.47
C LYS A 15 12.97 24.37 52.45
N ARG A 16 12.40 23.98 53.61
CA ARG A 16 11.50 22.84 53.69
C ARG A 16 10.13 23.11 53.02
N ASP A 17 9.60 24.30 53.22
CA ASP A 17 8.35 24.71 52.59
C ASP A 17 8.52 24.96 51.07
N LEU A 18 9.67 25.46 50.64
CA LEU A 18 10.00 25.59 49.22
C LEU A 18 10.25 24.24 48.54
N LEU A 19 10.85 23.28 49.26
CA LEU A 19 11.00 21.89 48.78
C LEU A 19 9.66 21.14 48.74
N LEU A 20 8.76 21.39 49.70
CA LEU A 20 7.42 20.83 49.70
C LEU A 20 6.52 21.45 48.61
N LEU A 21 6.67 22.75 48.31
CA LEU A 21 6.01 23.41 47.21
C LEU A 21 6.54 22.96 45.82
N LEU A 22 7.87 22.73 45.71
CA LEU A 22 8.45 22.13 44.49
C LEU A 22 8.08 20.65 44.34
N ALA A 23 7.97 19.89 45.44
CA ALA A 23 7.49 18.50 45.38
C ALA A 23 5.99 18.42 45.03
N ALA A 24 5.17 19.39 45.50
CA ALA A 24 3.75 19.47 45.13
C ALA A 24 3.53 19.93 43.67
N ALA A 25 4.45 20.76 43.11
CA ALA A 25 4.39 21.19 41.70
C ALA A 25 4.87 20.09 40.75
N VAL A 26 5.69 19.14 41.20
CA VAL A 26 6.10 17.96 40.40
C VAL A 26 5.12 16.79 40.53
N ALA A 27 4.27 16.76 41.54
CA ALA A 27 3.21 15.74 41.70
C ALA A 27 2.01 15.91 40.78
N GLY A 28 2.00 16.95 39.93
CA GLY A 28 0.90 17.25 38.98
C GLY A 28 1.06 16.72 37.54
N CYS A 29 2.23 16.18 37.22
CA CYS A 29 2.44 15.51 35.90
C CYS A 29 2.94 14.08 36.16
N ALA A 30 2.04 13.17 36.51
CA ALA A 30 2.33 11.77 36.24
C ALA A 30 2.59 11.65 34.70
N PRO A 31 3.66 10.98 34.29
CA PRO A 31 3.92 10.79 32.87
C PRO A 31 2.66 10.18 32.24
N ARG A 32 2.06 10.88 31.29
CA ARG A 32 0.90 10.38 30.56
C ARG A 32 1.42 9.39 29.57
N HIS A 33 1.22 8.11 29.86
CA HIS A 33 1.63 7.02 28.95
C HIS A 33 0.86 7.10 27.63
N THR A 34 1.57 6.96 26.52
CA THR A 34 0.97 7.04 25.18
C THR A 34 0.03 5.87 24.91
N ILE A 35 0.48 4.65 25.22
CA ILE A 35 -0.30 3.42 25.08
C ILE A 35 -0.17 2.62 26.37
N THR A 36 -1.30 2.20 26.92
CA THR A 36 -1.35 1.27 28.04
C THR A 36 -2.20 0.07 27.70
N GLY A 37 -1.97 -1.06 28.33
CA GLY A 37 -2.83 -2.20 28.05
C GLY A 37 -2.69 -3.37 28.98
N HIS A 38 -3.64 -4.30 28.83
CA HIS A 38 -3.62 -5.61 29.44
C HIS A 38 -4.07 -6.67 28.44
N ILE A 39 -3.30 -7.74 28.33
CA ILE A 39 -3.56 -8.85 27.40
C ILE A 39 -3.56 -10.16 28.19
N ASP A 40 -4.70 -10.82 28.24
CA ASP A 40 -4.84 -12.14 28.82
C ASP A 40 -4.24 -13.21 27.88
N ASN A 41 -3.75 -14.31 28.45
CA ASN A 41 -3.14 -15.42 27.74
C ASN A 41 -1.87 -15.06 26.94
N LEU A 42 -1.17 -14.01 27.35
CA LEU A 42 0.13 -13.66 26.80
C LEU A 42 1.19 -14.60 27.39
N THR A 43 1.56 -15.65 26.65
CA THR A 43 2.52 -16.69 27.08
C THR A 43 3.98 -16.31 26.85
N ASN A 44 4.21 -15.43 25.88
CA ASN A 44 5.48 -14.74 25.66
C ASN A 44 5.24 -13.28 26.01
N ASP A 45 5.80 -12.81 27.11
CA ASP A 45 5.57 -11.46 27.65
C ASP A 45 6.02 -10.31 26.70
N SER A 46 6.45 -10.63 25.49
CA SER A 46 6.97 -9.63 24.54
C SER A 46 5.91 -9.20 23.52
N LEU A 47 5.84 -7.90 23.31
CA LEU A 47 5.02 -7.26 22.26
C LEU A 47 5.93 -6.53 21.29
N CYS A 48 5.72 -6.71 20.00
CA CYS A 48 6.29 -5.85 18.97
C CYS A 48 5.33 -4.68 18.73
N ILE A 49 5.86 -3.47 18.75
CA ILE A 49 5.14 -2.25 18.42
C ILE A 49 5.80 -1.66 17.19
N VAL A 50 5.02 -1.55 16.13
CA VAL A 50 5.45 -0.92 14.88
C VAL A 50 4.71 0.38 14.73
N HIS A 51 5.42 1.49 14.49
CA HIS A 51 4.73 2.75 14.25
C HIS A 51 5.39 3.60 13.17
N CYS A 52 4.57 4.39 12.51
CA CYS A 52 4.97 5.32 11.47
C CYS A 52 3.96 6.47 11.41
N ALA A 53 4.43 7.70 11.20
CA ALA A 53 3.51 8.78 10.91
C ALA A 53 2.70 8.47 9.63
N ILE A 54 1.42 8.81 9.62
CA ILE A 54 0.51 8.46 8.53
C ILE A 54 1.00 9.02 7.19
N GLU A 55 1.55 10.22 7.19
CA GLU A 55 2.09 10.88 5.99
C GLU A 55 3.40 10.27 5.46
N ASP A 56 4.07 9.44 6.28
CA ASP A 56 5.33 8.75 5.94
C ASP A 56 5.13 7.25 5.73
N MET A 57 3.88 6.79 5.67
CA MET A 57 3.62 5.35 5.49
C MET A 57 4.22 4.84 4.17
N PRO A 58 4.74 3.60 4.15
CA PRO A 58 5.33 3.00 2.95
C PRO A 58 4.39 3.06 1.75
N GLY A 59 4.91 3.46 0.59
CA GLY A 59 4.16 3.58 -0.65
C GLY A 59 3.43 4.92 -0.86
N LEU A 60 3.51 5.87 0.09
CA LEU A 60 3.00 7.23 -0.09
C LEU A 60 4.03 8.19 -0.70
N LYS A 61 5.30 7.97 -0.41
CA LYS A 61 6.43 8.74 -0.95
C LYS A 61 7.37 7.79 -1.70
N ASP A 62 8.04 8.31 -2.73
CA ASP A 62 9.10 7.58 -3.43
C ASP A 62 10.16 7.08 -2.44
N ASP A 63 10.68 5.89 -2.66
CA ASP A 63 11.71 5.07 -2.02
C ASP A 63 12.69 5.67 -0.98
N SER A 64 12.42 6.87 -0.47
CA SER A 64 13.06 7.38 0.73
C SER A 64 12.57 6.55 1.90
N ASP A 65 13.48 5.84 2.53
CA ASP A 65 13.34 4.95 3.67
C ASP A 65 12.17 5.35 4.58
N PRO A 66 11.05 4.60 4.59
CA PRO A 66 9.92 4.96 5.43
C PRO A 66 10.43 4.94 6.87
N GLN A 67 10.22 6.02 7.62
CA GLN A 67 10.62 6.11 9.03
C GLN A 67 9.71 5.22 9.89
N VAL A 68 9.74 3.93 9.61
CA VAL A 68 9.04 2.92 10.38
C VAL A 68 9.90 2.53 11.58
N VAL A 69 9.37 2.75 12.77
CA VAL A 69 10.01 2.37 14.01
C VAL A 69 9.50 1.00 14.45
N TYR A 70 10.42 0.14 14.87
CA TYR A 70 10.14 -1.19 15.41
C TYR A 70 10.66 -1.27 16.85
N ASP A 71 9.76 -1.36 17.81
CA ASP A 71 10.08 -1.50 19.21
C ASP A 71 9.62 -2.86 19.74
N THR A 72 10.33 -3.36 20.74
CA THR A 72 9.91 -4.54 21.50
C THR A 72 9.82 -4.16 22.97
N ILE A 73 8.66 -4.38 23.56
CA ILE A 73 8.41 -4.14 24.99
C ILE A 73 8.05 -5.44 25.69
N VAL A 74 8.23 -5.46 27.00
CA VAL A 74 7.91 -6.60 27.86
C VAL A 74 6.71 -6.24 28.74
N ALA A 75 5.68 -7.06 28.70
CA ALA A 75 4.55 -6.98 29.60
C ALA A 75 4.87 -7.68 30.93
N THR A 76 4.25 -7.24 32.01
CA THR A 76 4.32 -7.90 33.33
C THR A 76 2.93 -8.36 33.71
N ALA A 77 2.74 -9.66 33.83
CA ALA A 77 1.42 -10.26 34.07
C ALA A 77 0.37 -9.75 33.06
N GLY A 78 0.72 -9.71 31.77
CA GLY A 78 -0.12 -9.23 30.70
C GLY A 78 -0.27 -7.70 30.61
N ARG A 79 0.22 -6.93 31.59
CA ARG A 79 0.14 -5.46 31.61
C ARG A 79 1.36 -4.83 30.99
N PHE A 80 1.15 -3.80 30.20
CA PHE A 80 2.23 -3.05 29.54
C PHE A 80 1.93 -1.56 29.49
N VAL A 81 3.01 -0.81 29.34
CA VAL A 81 3.02 0.63 29.10
C VAL A 81 4.01 0.89 27.97
N TYR A 82 3.63 1.74 27.05
CA TYR A 82 4.53 2.22 26.01
C TYR A 82 4.45 3.74 25.92
N ASP A 83 5.59 4.37 26.14
CA ASP A 83 5.75 5.81 26.10
C ASP A 83 6.58 6.19 24.88
N THR A 84 6.00 6.97 24.01
CA THR A 84 6.69 7.53 22.84
C THR A 84 6.12 8.92 22.52
N PRO A 85 6.93 9.89 22.11
CA PRO A 85 6.40 11.16 21.67
C PRO A 85 5.63 11.00 20.35
N VAL A 86 4.40 11.51 20.35
CA VAL A 86 3.56 11.60 19.14
C VAL A 86 3.44 13.08 18.79
N GLU A 87 4.17 13.53 17.77
CA GLU A 87 4.19 14.94 17.34
C GLU A 87 3.24 15.21 16.16
N ARG A 88 2.81 14.18 15.47
CA ARG A 88 1.93 14.20 14.29
C ARG A 88 1.12 12.91 14.19
N PRO A 89 0.01 12.89 13.42
CA PRO A 89 -0.83 11.69 13.30
C PRO A 89 -0.02 10.45 12.94
N THR A 90 -0.07 9.44 13.80
CA THR A 90 0.77 8.23 13.73
C THR A 90 -0.10 6.99 13.82
N GLN A 91 0.16 6.02 12.95
CA GLN A 91 -0.37 4.67 13.07
C GLN A 91 0.56 3.81 13.90
N PHE A 92 0.00 3.07 14.83
CA PHE A 92 0.66 2.01 15.59
C PHE A 92 0.07 0.65 15.24
N ILE A 93 0.89 -0.37 15.27
CA ILE A 93 0.49 -1.77 15.14
C ILE A 93 1.04 -2.52 16.33
N ILE A 94 0.17 -3.12 17.13
CA ILE A 94 0.54 -3.90 18.31
C ILE A 94 0.44 -5.38 17.96
N ILE A 95 1.54 -6.11 18.13
CA ILE A 95 1.67 -7.51 17.75
C ILE A 95 2.20 -8.32 18.93
N PRO A 96 1.41 -9.21 19.56
CA PRO A 96 1.94 -10.19 20.48
C PRO A 96 2.97 -11.08 19.79
N MET A 97 4.21 -11.14 20.31
CA MET A 97 5.31 -11.86 19.67
C MET A 97 5.03 -13.36 19.50
N GLN A 98 4.20 -13.95 20.37
CA GLN A 98 3.78 -15.34 20.25
C GLN A 98 2.89 -15.61 19.02
N LEU A 99 2.33 -14.57 18.39
CA LEU A 99 1.49 -14.65 17.19
C LEU A 99 2.22 -14.24 15.91
N MET A 100 3.52 -13.88 16.01
CA MET A 100 4.31 -13.59 14.83
C MET A 100 4.69 -14.88 14.10
N GLU A 101 4.42 -14.92 12.82
CA GLU A 101 4.79 -16.00 11.94
C GLU A 101 6.15 -15.75 11.29
N PHE A 102 6.85 -16.83 10.92
CA PHE A 102 8.11 -16.76 10.18
C PHE A 102 7.93 -17.45 8.83
N ASP A 103 8.05 -16.72 7.76
CA ASP A 103 8.10 -17.27 6.42
C ASP A 103 9.33 -16.74 5.67
N GLN A 104 10.08 -17.64 5.03
CA GLN A 104 11.30 -17.34 4.25
C GLN A 104 12.30 -16.41 4.97
N GLY A 105 12.41 -16.55 6.31
CA GLY A 105 13.30 -15.73 7.13
C GLY A 105 12.78 -14.33 7.46
N ARG A 106 11.54 -14.01 7.12
CA ARG A 106 10.87 -12.75 7.47
C ARG A 106 9.80 -12.97 8.51
N ARG A 107 9.71 -12.05 9.48
CA ARG A 107 8.62 -12.01 10.45
C ARG A 107 7.44 -11.27 9.84
N HIS A 108 6.25 -11.78 10.01
CA HIS A 108 5.01 -11.10 9.60
C HIS A 108 3.90 -11.37 10.60
N SER A 109 2.93 -10.46 10.65
CA SER A 109 1.67 -10.63 11.36
C SER A 109 0.54 -10.88 10.36
N THR A 110 -0.51 -11.54 10.82
CA THR A 110 -1.74 -11.71 10.07
C THR A 110 -2.79 -10.69 10.52
N SER A 111 -3.85 -10.50 9.74
CA SER A 111 -4.96 -9.60 10.13
C SER A 111 -5.71 -10.05 11.38
N THR A 112 -5.43 -11.24 11.91
CA THR A 112 -6.00 -11.76 13.15
C THR A 112 -5.03 -11.72 14.32
N SER A 113 -3.76 -11.42 14.08
CA SER A 113 -2.68 -11.44 15.07
C SER A 113 -2.18 -10.06 15.48
N ASP A 114 -2.70 -8.99 14.87
CA ASP A 114 -2.31 -7.61 15.21
C ASP A 114 -3.53 -6.72 15.48
N MET A 115 -3.28 -5.57 16.11
CA MET A 115 -4.24 -4.48 16.24
C MET A 115 -3.61 -3.17 15.83
N LYS A 116 -4.29 -2.46 14.93
CA LYS A 116 -3.92 -1.11 14.51
C LYS A 116 -4.64 -0.08 15.36
N LEU A 117 -3.96 1.00 15.67
CA LEU A 117 -4.53 2.17 16.32
C LEU A 117 -3.89 3.46 15.79
N PHE A 118 -4.55 4.57 16.02
CA PHE A 118 -4.16 5.86 15.48
C PHE A 118 -4.13 6.90 16.60
N LEU A 119 -3.05 7.63 16.69
CA LEU A 119 -2.89 8.70 17.69
C LEU A 119 -2.43 9.98 17.03
N ASP A 120 -2.95 11.08 17.52
CA ASP A 120 -2.45 12.43 17.28
C ASP A 120 -1.76 12.95 18.55
N LYS A 121 -1.16 14.13 18.43
CA LYS A 121 -0.40 14.76 19.51
C LYS A 121 -1.21 14.89 20.80
N GLY A 122 -0.66 14.33 21.88
CA GLY A 122 -1.28 14.38 23.21
C GLY A 122 -2.39 13.39 23.46
N GLU A 123 -2.76 12.58 22.48
CA GLU A 123 -3.74 11.50 22.64
C GLU A 123 -3.14 10.28 23.34
N GLN A 124 -4.00 9.50 23.95
CA GLN A 124 -3.68 8.28 24.68
C GLN A 124 -4.69 7.19 24.35
N VAL A 125 -4.21 5.95 24.35
CA VAL A 125 -5.06 4.80 24.12
C VAL A 125 -4.83 3.72 25.18
N LYS A 126 -5.90 3.03 25.55
CA LYS A 126 -5.87 1.83 26.37
C LYS A 126 -6.30 0.63 25.54
N ILE A 127 -5.56 -0.47 25.67
CA ILE A 127 -5.83 -1.75 25.01
C ILE A 127 -6.23 -2.77 26.08
N GLU A 128 -7.39 -3.37 25.91
CA GLU A 128 -7.80 -4.55 26.69
C GLU A 128 -7.98 -5.72 25.74
N GLY A 129 -7.26 -6.80 25.97
CA GLY A 129 -7.21 -7.89 25.01
C GLY A 129 -7.02 -9.26 25.60
N ARG A 130 -7.21 -10.26 24.74
CA ARG A 130 -6.97 -11.67 25.03
C ARG A 130 -6.45 -12.38 23.79
N ILE A 131 -5.56 -13.34 23.97
CA ILE A 131 -5.12 -14.21 22.89
C ILE A 131 -5.90 -15.51 22.97
N ASP A 132 -6.64 -15.80 21.91
CA ASP A 132 -7.40 -17.05 21.73
C ASP A 132 -6.77 -17.84 20.58
N SER A 133 -5.95 -18.86 20.91
CA SER A 133 -5.18 -19.62 19.92
C SER A 133 -4.25 -18.72 19.10
N THR A 134 -4.56 -18.48 17.83
CA THR A 134 -3.79 -17.63 16.89
C THR A 134 -4.41 -16.25 16.68
N VAL A 135 -5.42 -15.89 17.46
CA VAL A 135 -6.19 -14.65 17.28
C VAL A 135 -5.97 -13.70 18.45
N PHE A 136 -5.56 -12.49 18.15
CA PHE A 136 -5.50 -11.39 19.10
C PHE A 136 -6.86 -10.67 19.13
N ASN A 137 -7.61 -10.92 20.18
CA ASN A 137 -8.90 -10.28 20.40
C ASN A 137 -8.74 -9.13 21.37
N CYS A 138 -8.91 -7.89 20.92
CA CYS A 138 -8.77 -6.72 21.78
C CYS A 138 -9.75 -5.61 21.44
N THR A 139 -9.93 -4.72 22.40
CA THR A 139 -10.69 -3.47 22.28
C THR A 139 -9.80 -2.28 22.60
N LEU A 140 -10.10 -1.16 21.98
CA LEU A 140 -9.41 0.12 22.17
C LEU A 140 -10.33 1.11 22.83
N SER A 141 -9.80 1.93 23.74
CA SER A 141 -10.48 3.05 24.38
C SER A 141 -9.54 4.22 24.58
N GLY A 142 -10.08 5.43 24.82
CA GLY A 142 -9.31 6.65 25.07
C GLY A 142 -9.45 7.73 24.01
N THR A 143 -9.73 7.36 22.75
CA THR A 143 -10.11 8.32 21.70
C THR A 143 -11.29 7.78 20.91
N ARG A 144 -12.17 8.68 20.48
CA ARG A 144 -13.35 8.28 19.69
C ARG A 144 -12.97 7.52 18.42
N LEU A 145 -11.92 7.96 17.71
CA LEU A 145 -11.45 7.29 16.50
C LEU A 145 -11.06 5.83 16.75
N ASN A 146 -10.29 5.58 17.83
CA ASN A 146 -9.86 4.22 18.16
C ASN A 146 -11.01 3.35 18.69
N GLU A 147 -11.97 3.92 19.40
CA GLU A 147 -13.17 3.21 19.82
C GLU A 147 -14.04 2.82 18.63
N ASP A 148 -14.23 3.72 17.67
CA ASP A 148 -14.94 3.45 16.42
C ASP A 148 -14.22 2.40 15.59
N HIS A 149 -12.90 2.52 15.45
CA HIS A 149 -12.05 1.53 14.77
C HIS A 149 -12.15 0.15 15.45
N SER A 150 -12.10 0.11 16.78
CA SER A 150 -12.21 -1.13 17.53
C SER A 150 -13.56 -1.83 17.31
N ARG A 151 -14.68 -1.07 17.31
CA ARG A 151 -16.01 -1.64 17.03
C ARG A 151 -16.10 -2.18 15.61
N HIS A 152 -15.71 -1.39 14.63
CA HIS A 152 -15.72 -1.80 13.23
C HIS A 152 -14.81 -3.01 12.97
N TYR A 153 -13.62 -3.06 13.61
CA TYR A 153 -12.73 -4.20 13.54
C TYR A 153 -13.40 -5.49 14.06
N GLN A 154 -14.19 -5.42 15.14
CA GLN A 154 -14.92 -6.59 15.64
C GLN A 154 -15.97 -7.10 14.64
N GLU A 155 -16.61 -6.21 13.87
CA GLU A 155 -17.54 -6.58 12.78
C GLU A 155 -16.82 -7.28 11.62
N LEU A 156 -15.60 -6.86 11.30
CA LEU A 156 -14.77 -7.43 10.22
C LEU A 156 -14.07 -8.73 10.61
N ARG A 157 -13.87 -8.95 11.90
CA ARG A 157 -13.08 -10.07 12.43
C ARG A 157 -13.53 -11.47 11.96
N PRO A 158 -14.83 -11.80 11.90
CA PRO A 158 -15.27 -13.11 11.40
C PRO A 158 -14.76 -13.39 9.97
N PHE A 159 -14.70 -12.37 9.11
CA PHE A 159 -14.21 -12.51 7.74
C PHE A 159 -12.69 -12.74 7.70
N TRP A 160 -11.94 -12.10 8.59
CA TRP A 160 -10.49 -12.34 8.69
C TRP A 160 -10.19 -13.76 9.16
N ILE A 161 -10.90 -14.24 10.20
CA ILE A 161 -10.73 -15.60 10.73
C ILE A 161 -11.07 -16.65 9.66
N GLU A 162 -12.20 -16.50 8.97
CA GLU A 162 -12.59 -17.43 7.90
C GLU A 162 -11.64 -17.35 6.71
N GLY A 163 -11.17 -16.15 6.35
CA GLY A 163 -10.16 -15.95 5.31
C GLY A 163 -8.86 -16.69 5.62
N GLN A 164 -8.35 -16.55 6.84
CA GLN A 164 -7.13 -17.27 7.29
C GLN A 164 -7.33 -18.77 7.25
N ARG A 165 -8.45 -19.29 7.78
CA ARG A 165 -8.76 -20.74 7.72
C ARG A 165 -8.77 -21.30 6.30
N LEU A 166 -9.31 -20.51 5.34
CA LEU A 166 -9.34 -20.91 3.94
C LEU A 166 -7.96 -20.91 3.32
N GLN A 167 -7.11 -19.93 3.65
CA GLN A 167 -5.71 -19.88 3.22
C GLN A 167 -4.91 -21.07 3.77
N ASP A 168 -5.04 -21.35 5.06
CA ASP A 168 -4.38 -22.50 5.70
C ASP A 168 -4.83 -23.81 5.06
N ALA A 169 -6.13 -23.92 4.75
CA ALA A 169 -6.70 -25.10 4.09
C ALA A 169 -6.23 -25.29 2.65
N MET A 170 -5.70 -24.28 1.97
CA MET A 170 -5.12 -24.37 0.62
C MET A 170 -3.69 -24.96 0.64
N ALA A 171 -3.00 -24.88 1.77
CA ALA A 171 -1.64 -25.37 1.88
C ALA A 171 -1.55 -26.89 1.56
N GLY A 172 -0.60 -27.26 0.70
CA GLY A 172 -0.35 -28.66 0.31
C GLY A 172 -1.42 -29.31 -0.58
N LYS A 173 -2.45 -28.58 -1.02
CA LYS A 173 -3.51 -29.11 -1.91
C LYS A 173 -3.16 -29.00 -3.38
N SER A 174 -3.79 -29.85 -4.20
CA SER A 174 -3.72 -29.75 -5.66
C SER A 174 -4.39 -28.48 -6.18
N ARG A 175 -4.01 -28.04 -7.39
CA ARG A 175 -4.56 -26.82 -8.01
C ARG A 175 -6.09 -26.82 -8.11
N ALA A 176 -6.69 -27.99 -8.44
CA ALA A 176 -8.15 -28.11 -8.53
C ALA A 176 -8.86 -27.93 -7.17
N GLU A 177 -8.28 -28.48 -6.10
CA GLU A 177 -8.80 -28.31 -4.73
C GLU A 177 -8.61 -26.88 -4.24
N GLN A 178 -7.47 -26.25 -4.59
CA GLN A 178 -7.22 -24.83 -4.27
C GLN A 178 -8.23 -23.90 -4.94
N GLU A 179 -8.64 -24.17 -6.19
CA GLU A 179 -9.58 -23.32 -6.92
C GLU A 179 -10.93 -23.17 -6.21
N ALA A 180 -11.48 -24.28 -5.69
CA ALA A 180 -12.74 -24.24 -4.93
C ALA A 180 -12.62 -23.47 -3.61
N LEU A 181 -11.48 -23.62 -2.89
CA LEU A 181 -11.21 -22.88 -1.67
C LEU A 181 -10.96 -21.39 -1.96
N TYR A 182 -10.27 -21.09 -3.06
CA TYR A 182 -10.00 -19.74 -3.49
C TYR A 182 -11.28 -18.98 -3.87
N GLU A 183 -12.24 -19.66 -4.51
CA GLU A 183 -13.55 -19.07 -4.78
C GLU A 183 -14.29 -18.70 -3.48
N ARG A 184 -14.30 -19.58 -2.50
CA ARG A 184 -14.86 -19.28 -1.17
C ARG A 184 -14.13 -18.11 -0.50
N PHE A 185 -12.79 -18.10 -0.57
CA PHE A 185 -11.98 -16.99 -0.04
C PHE A 185 -12.37 -15.66 -0.70
N ARG A 186 -12.53 -15.64 -2.04
CA ARG A 186 -12.97 -14.43 -2.76
C ARG A 186 -14.33 -13.92 -2.28
N GLN A 187 -15.29 -14.83 -2.04
CA GLN A 187 -16.61 -14.49 -1.53
C GLN A 187 -16.56 -13.90 -0.11
N VAL A 188 -15.77 -14.50 0.78
CA VAL A 188 -15.56 -13.99 2.14
C VAL A 188 -14.94 -12.58 2.09
N MET A 189 -13.90 -12.38 1.27
CA MET A 189 -13.25 -11.07 1.11
C MET A 189 -14.16 -10.04 0.42
N ALA A 190 -15.05 -10.46 -0.46
CA ALA A 190 -16.07 -9.56 -1.04
C ALA A 190 -17.06 -9.09 0.00
N ARG A 191 -17.55 -9.97 0.88
CA ARG A 191 -18.45 -9.59 2.01
C ARG A 191 -17.75 -8.65 3.00
N ARG A 192 -16.47 -8.92 3.31
CA ARG A 192 -15.68 -8.00 4.14
C ARG A 192 -15.61 -6.59 3.52
N ARG A 193 -15.32 -6.51 2.20
CA ARG A 193 -15.30 -5.21 1.51
C ARG A 193 -16.67 -4.52 1.49
N ALA A 194 -17.75 -5.28 1.40
CA ALA A 194 -19.09 -4.72 1.52
C ALA A 194 -19.32 -4.08 2.89
N CYS A 195 -18.88 -4.71 4.00
CA CYS A 195 -18.95 -4.09 5.33
C CYS A 195 -18.15 -2.78 5.43
N GLU A 196 -16.99 -2.66 4.77
CA GLU A 196 -16.26 -1.38 4.71
C GLU A 196 -17.08 -0.31 3.96
N MET A 197 -17.74 -0.69 2.86
CA MET A 197 -18.58 0.21 2.06
C MET A 197 -19.84 0.62 2.84
N ASP A 198 -20.49 -0.31 3.53
CA ASP A 198 -21.64 -0.04 4.39
C ASP A 198 -21.27 0.89 5.56
N TYR A 199 -20.07 0.72 6.14
CA TYR A 199 -19.56 1.62 7.17
C TYR A 199 -19.40 3.06 6.67
N ILE A 200 -18.84 3.24 5.47
CA ILE A 200 -18.69 4.56 4.84
C ILE A 200 -20.06 5.22 4.64
N ASP A 201 -21.03 4.48 4.12
CA ASP A 201 -22.39 5.00 3.88
C ASP A 201 -23.13 5.36 5.17
N ALA A 202 -22.91 4.59 6.24
CA ALA A 202 -23.54 4.84 7.55
C ALA A 202 -22.86 5.96 8.36
N ASN A 203 -21.59 6.28 8.10
CA ASN A 203 -20.77 7.19 8.90
C ASN A 203 -19.96 8.18 8.04
N PRO A 204 -20.58 8.93 7.13
CA PRO A 204 -19.87 9.73 6.13
C PRO A 204 -19.03 10.89 6.71
N ASP A 205 -19.32 11.31 7.93
CA ASP A 205 -18.62 12.38 8.66
C ASP A 205 -17.50 11.87 9.59
N ASN A 206 -17.45 10.54 9.82
CA ASN A 206 -16.46 9.94 10.72
C ASN A 206 -15.09 9.82 10.04
N PRO A 207 -13.99 10.26 10.68
CA PRO A 207 -12.63 10.06 10.16
C PRO A 207 -12.33 8.62 9.74
N LEU A 208 -12.82 7.62 10.45
CA LEU A 208 -12.63 6.21 10.13
C LEU A 208 -13.19 5.84 8.75
N ALA A 209 -14.27 6.48 8.29
CA ALA A 209 -14.79 6.26 6.94
C ALA A 209 -13.77 6.63 5.86
N GLY A 210 -12.95 7.68 6.10
CA GLY A 210 -11.80 8.00 5.25
C GLY A 210 -10.78 6.86 5.21
N TYR A 211 -10.48 6.25 6.36
CA TYR A 211 -9.59 5.08 6.40
C TYR A 211 -10.19 3.85 5.69
N CYS A 212 -11.47 3.57 5.88
CA CYS A 212 -12.19 2.48 5.22
C CYS A 212 -12.15 2.61 3.69
N LEU A 213 -12.09 3.83 3.15
CA LEU A 213 -11.92 4.08 1.72
C LEU A 213 -10.64 3.42 1.14
N THR A 214 -9.59 3.28 1.95
CA THR A 214 -8.34 2.58 1.55
C THR A 214 -8.50 1.06 1.45
N LYS A 215 -9.64 0.49 1.87
CA LYS A 215 -9.90 -0.96 1.99
C LYS A 215 -10.91 -1.47 0.96
N ILE A 216 -11.56 -0.58 0.20
CA ILE A 216 -12.54 -0.93 -0.82
C ILE A 216 -11.89 -1.07 -2.21
N PRO A 217 -12.58 -1.67 -3.20
CA PRO A 217 -12.07 -1.80 -4.56
C PRO A 217 -11.77 -0.44 -5.21
N ILE A 218 -10.69 -0.38 -5.98
CA ILE A 218 -10.20 0.87 -6.60
C ILE A 218 -11.21 1.53 -7.53
N ASP A 219 -12.06 0.76 -8.20
CA ASP A 219 -13.14 1.24 -9.07
C ASP A 219 -14.27 1.93 -8.32
N SER A 220 -14.42 1.63 -7.04
CA SER A 220 -15.45 2.18 -6.17
C SER A 220 -14.97 3.42 -5.39
N VAL A 221 -13.65 3.63 -5.29
CA VAL A 221 -13.05 4.68 -4.45
C VAL A 221 -13.60 6.08 -4.77
N LEU A 222 -13.67 6.48 -6.04
CA LEU A 222 -14.13 7.83 -6.42
C LEU A 222 -15.59 8.05 -6.00
N THR A 223 -16.45 7.06 -6.26
CA THR A 223 -17.88 7.13 -5.89
C THR A 223 -18.09 7.24 -4.39
N TYR A 224 -17.34 6.46 -3.60
CA TYR A 224 -17.44 6.49 -2.14
C TYR A 224 -16.78 7.72 -1.52
N HIS A 225 -15.71 8.23 -2.13
CA HIS A 225 -15.11 9.49 -1.72
C HIS A 225 -16.08 10.67 -1.86
N GLU A 226 -16.89 10.70 -2.92
CA GLU A 226 -17.92 11.73 -3.13
C GLU A 226 -18.99 11.72 -2.03
N ARG A 227 -19.24 10.58 -1.38
CA ARG A 227 -20.19 10.42 -0.28
C ARG A 227 -19.65 10.87 1.08
N LEU A 228 -18.32 10.94 1.24
CA LEU A 228 -17.72 11.41 2.49
C LEU A 228 -18.01 12.89 2.74
N ALA A 229 -18.28 13.25 3.99
CA ALA A 229 -18.31 14.64 4.41
C ALA A 229 -16.89 15.22 4.55
N ASP A 230 -16.80 16.55 4.62
CA ASP A 230 -15.51 17.26 4.69
C ASP A 230 -14.68 16.86 5.92
N ALA A 231 -15.33 16.53 7.04
CA ALA A 231 -14.65 16.07 8.26
C ALA A 231 -13.86 14.76 8.01
N ALA A 232 -14.44 13.81 7.28
CA ALA A 232 -13.77 12.55 6.92
C ALA A 232 -12.70 12.75 5.84
N ARG A 233 -12.98 13.56 4.81
CA ARG A 233 -12.04 13.86 3.71
C ARG A 233 -10.77 14.55 4.20
N ASN A 234 -10.91 15.49 5.16
CA ASN A 234 -9.82 16.30 5.70
C ASN A 234 -9.31 15.80 7.06
N SER A 235 -9.60 14.54 7.40
CA SER A 235 -9.13 13.90 8.63
C SER A 235 -7.64 13.60 8.60
N ILE A 236 -7.12 13.03 9.69
CA ILE A 236 -5.74 12.55 9.78
C ILE A 236 -5.36 11.57 8.66
N PHE A 237 -6.34 10.96 7.97
CA PHE A 237 -6.13 10.02 6.87
C PHE A 237 -6.01 10.68 5.50
N ARG A 238 -6.15 12.01 5.39
CA ARG A 238 -6.00 12.74 4.12
C ARG A 238 -4.71 12.36 3.35
N PRO A 239 -3.53 12.22 4.00
CA PRO A 239 -2.31 11.80 3.29
C PRO A 239 -2.42 10.44 2.60
N LEU A 240 -3.28 9.54 3.07
CA LEU A 240 -3.57 8.25 2.40
C LEU A 240 -4.56 8.42 1.25
N LEU A 241 -5.47 9.36 1.36
CA LEU A 241 -6.55 9.55 0.38
C LEU A 241 -6.05 10.21 -0.90
N GLU A 242 -5.17 11.19 -0.83
CA GLU A 242 -4.67 11.91 -2.00
C GLU A 242 -4.04 10.99 -3.07
N PRO A 243 -3.05 10.13 -2.75
CA PRO A 243 -2.49 9.21 -3.73
C PRO A 243 -3.48 8.10 -4.14
N LEU A 244 -4.38 7.69 -3.25
CA LEU A 244 -5.44 6.73 -3.57
C LEU A 244 -6.40 7.29 -4.63
N LEU A 245 -6.82 8.54 -4.49
CA LEU A 245 -7.71 9.22 -5.45
C LEU A 245 -7.02 9.41 -6.81
N ALA A 246 -5.75 9.80 -6.81
CA ALA A 246 -4.97 9.89 -8.05
C ALA A 246 -4.91 8.53 -8.77
N LYS A 247 -4.64 7.45 -8.02
CA LYS A 247 -4.64 6.08 -8.54
C LYS A 247 -6.02 5.65 -9.06
N ALA A 248 -7.10 5.96 -8.34
CA ALA A 248 -8.46 5.64 -8.75
C ALA A 248 -8.87 6.44 -10.00
N GLY A 249 -8.46 7.71 -10.10
CA GLY A 249 -8.64 8.53 -11.29
C GLY A 249 -7.93 7.94 -12.51
N LYS A 250 -6.66 7.54 -12.36
CA LYS A 250 -5.90 6.85 -13.41
C LYS A 250 -6.57 5.55 -13.83
N TYR A 251 -7.01 4.73 -12.86
CA TYR A 251 -7.72 3.48 -13.13
C TYR A 251 -9.01 3.72 -13.94
N ARG A 252 -9.80 4.73 -13.58
CA ARG A 252 -11.01 5.12 -14.32
C ARG A 252 -10.70 5.48 -15.77
N LEU A 253 -9.63 6.24 -16.03
CA LEU A 253 -9.21 6.59 -17.39
C LEU A 253 -8.79 5.35 -18.19
N ILE A 254 -8.03 4.43 -17.57
CA ILE A 254 -7.67 3.14 -18.19
C ILE A 254 -8.92 2.37 -18.60
N ARG A 255 -9.92 2.28 -17.71
CA ARG A 255 -11.19 1.59 -18.02
C ARG A 255 -11.95 2.25 -19.17
N LEU A 256 -11.94 3.57 -19.26
CA LEU A 256 -12.54 4.30 -20.40
C LEU A 256 -11.78 4.09 -21.71
N ALA A 257 -10.46 3.96 -21.65
CA ALA A 257 -9.63 3.69 -22.81
C ALA A 257 -9.79 2.25 -23.34
N GLU A 258 -10.12 1.26 -22.49
CA GLU A 258 -10.28 -0.15 -22.89
C GLU A 258 -11.25 -0.33 -24.05
N ALA A 259 -12.32 0.44 -24.09
CA ALA A 259 -13.31 0.39 -25.20
C ALA A 259 -12.74 0.86 -26.54
N LYS A 260 -11.63 1.61 -26.55
CA LYS A 260 -11.00 2.17 -27.75
C LYS A 260 -9.83 1.31 -28.24
N ILE A 261 -9.20 0.55 -27.34
CA ILE A 261 -8.01 -0.27 -27.64
C ILE A 261 -8.45 -1.71 -27.96
N VAL A 262 -9.15 -1.86 -29.07
CA VAL A 262 -9.69 -3.14 -29.53
C VAL A 262 -9.23 -3.43 -30.97
N ALA A 263 -9.27 -4.68 -31.38
CA ALA A 263 -8.89 -5.08 -32.75
C ALA A 263 -9.72 -4.33 -33.79
N GLY A 264 -9.05 -3.81 -34.81
CA GLY A 264 -9.64 -3.00 -35.89
C GLY A 264 -9.73 -1.51 -35.62
N SER A 265 -9.48 -1.05 -34.35
CA SER A 265 -9.42 0.38 -34.06
C SER A 265 -8.07 0.99 -34.45
N PRO A 266 -8.04 2.28 -34.85
CA PRO A 266 -6.78 2.99 -35.04
C PRO A 266 -5.96 3.02 -33.75
N ALA A 267 -4.67 2.69 -33.83
CA ALA A 267 -3.75 2.87 -32.72
C ALA A 267 -3.56 4.36 -32.43
N PRO A 268 -3.73 4.84 -31.17
CA PRO A 268 -3.43 6.21 -30.81
C PRO A 268 -1.99 6.57 -31.17
N ASP A 269 -1.80 7.73 -31.81
CA ASP A 269 -0.47 8.21 -32.16
C ASP A 269 0.16 8.94 -30.98
N PHE A 270 1.46 8.79 -30.79
CA PHE A 270 2.19 9.47 -29.73
C PHE A 270 3.60 9.85 -30.16
N THR A 271 4.18 10.82 -29.47
CA THR A 271 5.58 11.21 -29.63
C THR A 271 6.27 11.15 -28.26
N LEU A 272 7.30 10.32 -28.12
CA LEU A 272 8.10 10.16 -26.90
C LEU A 272 9.60 10.27 -27.24
N LYS A 273 10.42 10.47 -26.20
CA LYS A 273 11.89 10.51 -26.31
C LYS A 273 12.46 9.12 -26.37
N THR A 274 13.39 8.92 -27.29
CA THR A 274 14.22 7.71 -27.39
C THR A 274 15.41 7.77 -26.43
N ALA A 275 16.13 6.66 -26.26
CA ALA A 275 17.31 6.57 -25.41
C ALA A 275 18.46 7.51 -25.84
N ASP A 276 18.47 7.95 -27.09
CA ASP A 276 19.41 8.95 -27.63
C ASP A 276 18.80 10.37 -27.71
N ASP A 277 17.77 10.63 -26.91
CA ASP A 277 17.06 11.92 -26.75
C ASP A 277 16.41 12.48 -28.03
N LYS A 278 16.13 11.64 -29.01
CA LYS A 278 15.39 12.03 -30.22
C LYS A 278 13.90 11.86 -30.02
N ASN A 279 13.11 12.65 -30.73
CA ASN A 279 11.68 12.45 -30.79
C ASN A 279 11.35 11.26 -31.71
N PHE A 280 10.59 10.31 -31.20
CA PHE A 280 10.02 9.20 -31.94
C PHE A 280 8.51 9.35 -31.98
N THR A 281 7.91 9.27 -33.16
CA THR A 281 6.46 9.29 -33.36
C THR A 281 6.02 7.94 -33.93
N LEU A 282 4.99 7.31 -33.35
CA LEU A 282 4.52 5.99 -33.73
C LEU A 282 4.12 5.92 -35.21
N SER A 283 3.45 6.94 -35.73
CA SER A 283 3.01 6.99 -37.13
C SER A 283 4.15 6.97 -38.14
N SER A 284 5.40 7.23 -37.75
CA SER A 284 6.58 7.08 -38.60
C SER A 284 6.85 5.62 -39.03
N LEU A 285 6.22 4.65 -38.35
CA LEU A 285 6.35 3.22 -38.66
C LEU A 285 5.23 2.69 -39.55
N ARG A 286 4.39 3.55 -40.13
CA ARG A 286 3.38 3.10 -41.11
C ARG A 286 4.01 2.27 -42.23
N GLY A 287 3.35 1.19 -42.64
CA GLY A 287 3.87 0.23 -43.59
C GLY A 287 4.60 -0.98 -42.98
N LYS A 288 4.87 -0.95 -41.66
CA LYS A 288 5.41 -2.08 -40.92
C LYS A 288 4.39 -2.61 -39.89
N TYR A 289 4.52 -3.87 -39.53
CA TYR A 289 3.93 -4.36 -38.28
C TYR A 289 4.67 -3.76 -37.11
N VAL A 290 3.96 -3.36 -36.05
CA VAL A 290 4.54 -2.80 -34.85
C VAL A 290 4.09 -3.59 -33.63
N VAL A 291 4.99 -3.88 -32.72
CA VAL A 291 4.69 -4.34 -31.37
C VAL A 291 5.03 -3.22 -30.40
N LEU A 292 4.04 -2.67 -29.72
CA LEU A 292 4.27 -1.85 -28.54
C LEU A 292 4.44 -2.80 -27.35
N ASP A 293 5.57 -2.72 -26.65
CA ASP A 293 5.87 -3.50 -25.45
C ASP A 293 5.96 -2.55 -24.25
N PHE A 294 4.90 -2.51 -23.45
CA PHE A 294 4.86 -1.73 -22.22
C PHE A 294 5.52 -2.51 -21.09
N TRP A 295 6.65 -2.01 -20.60
CA TRP A 295 7.51 -2.68 -19.65
C TRP A 295 8.13 -1.72 -18.63
N GLY A 296 9.00 -2.20 -17.75
CA GLY A 296 9.84 -1.42 -16.86
C GLY A 296 10.97 -2.28 -16.28
N SER A 297 12.07 -1.64 -15.84
CA SER A 297 13.24 -2.33 -15.28
C SER A 297 12.91 -3.12 -13.99
N TRP A 298 11.92 -2.70 -13.27
CA TRP A 298 11.38 -3.33 -12.05
C TRP A 298 10.50 -4.56 -12.33
N CYS A 299 10.10 -4.78 -13.60
CA CYS A 299 9.15 -5.83 -14.00
C CYS A 299 9.87 -7.16 -14.30
N GLY A 300 10.01 -8.03 -13.31
CA GLY A 300 10.72 -9.31 -13.47
C GLY A 300 10.14 -10.22 -14.56
N TRP A 301 8.84 -10.19 -14.83
CA TRP A 301 8.23 -10.94 -15.93
C TRP A 301 8.59 -10.35 -17.30
N CYS A 302 8.68 -9.02 -17.40
CA CYS A 302 9.13 -8.33 -18.61
C CYS A 302 10.56 -8.74 -18.95
N ILE A 303 11.47 -8.68 -17.97
CA ILE A 303 12.87 -9.07 -18.14
C ILE A 303 13.01 -10.53 -18.60
N LYS A 304 12.24 -11.45 -17.99
CA LYS A 304 12.21 -12.86 -18.40
C LYS A 304 11.74 -13.07 -19.85
N GLY A 305 10.90 -12.19 -20.38
CA GLY A 305 10.40 -12.23 -21.75
C GLY A 305 11.41 -11.77 -22.81
N ILE A 306 12.36 -10.87 -22.47
CA ILE A 306 13.31 -10.26 -23.40
C ILE A 306 14.03 -11.28 -24.32
N PRO A 307 14.60 -12.40 -23.83
CA PRO A 307 15.30 -13.34 -24.71
C PRO A 307 14.41 -13.94 -25.77
N LYS A 308 13.12 -14.16 -25.46
CA LYS A 308 12.15 -14.67 -26.43
C LYS A 308 11.76 -13.60 -27.44
N MET A 309 11.53 -12.36 -26.97
CA MET A 309 11.24 -11.21 -27.85
C MET A 309 12.38 -10.95 -28.85
N LYS A 310 13.65 -11.01 -28.44
CA LYS A 310 14.81 -10.87 -29.33
C LYS A 310 14.80 -11.87 -30.46
N ARG A 311 14.51 -13.16 -30.18
CA ARG A 311 14.41 -14.20 -31.22
C ARG A 311 13.30 -13.90 -32.24
N TYR A 312 12.17 -13.37 -31.80
CA TYR A 312 11.09 -12.97 -32.69
C TYR A 312 11.47 -11.73 -33.50
N TYR A 313 12.10 -10.73 -32.86
CA TYR A 313 12.57 -9.53 -33.53
C TYR A 313 13.58 -9.88 -34.64
N ASP A 314 14.61 -10.66 -34.34
CA ASP A 314 15.61 -11.09 -35.33
C ASP A 314 14.98 -11.82 -36.51
N ARG A 315 13.97 -12.63 -36.24
CA ARG A 315 13.25 -13.40 -37.27
C ARG A 315 12.42 -12.53 -38.23
N TYR A 316 11.83 -11.45 -37.71
CA TYR A 316 10.82 -10.68 -38.44
C TYR A 316 11.21 -9.22 -38.68
N LYS A 317 12.40 -8.76 -38.31
CA LYS A 317 12.83 -7.35 -38.35
C LYS A 317 12.71 -6.67 -39.72
N SER A 318 12.62 -7.43 -40.84
CA SER A 318 12.37 -6.85 -42.17
C SER A 318 10.94 -6.31 -42.33
N LYS A 319 9.98 -6.84 -41.56
CA LYS A 319 8.55 -6.48 -41.60
C LYS A 319 8.03 -5.94 -40.27
N LEU A 320 8.73 -6.23 -39.18
CA LEU A 320 8.34 -5.92 -37.81
C LEU A 320 9.26 -4.89 -37.18
N GLU A 321 8.69 -3.93 -36.48
CA GLU A 321 9.41 -3.12 -35.51
C GLU A 321 8.83 -3.37 -34.10
N ILE A 322 9.68 -3.31 -33.07
CA ILE A 322 9.28 -3.32 -31.67
C ILE A 322 9.54 -1.94 -31.10
N VAL A 323 8.62 -1.41 -30.33
CA VAL A 323 8.79 -0.18 -29.57
C VAL A 323 8.60 -0.54 -28.09
N GLY A 324 9.72 -0.59 -27.37
CA GLY A 324 9.72 -0.75 -25.91
C GLY A 324 9.36 0.57 -25.25
N ILE A 325 8.21 0.63 -24.61
CA ILE A 325 7.71 1.81 -23.90
C ILE A 325 7.96 1.57 -22.41
N ASP A 326 8.94 2.27 -21.88
CA ASP A 326 9.22 2.20 -20.46
C ASP A 326 8.15 2.89 -19.63
N CYS A 327 7.78 2.29 -18.51
CA CYS A 327 6.74 2.79 -17.62
C CYS A 327 7.17 2.72 -16.15
N ASN A 328 6.93 3.80 -15.43
CA ASN A 328 7.14 3.90 -13.97
C ASN A 328 8.61 3.75 -13.51
N ASP A 329 9.58 3.99 -14.38
CA ASP A 329 11.01 4.10 -14.05
C ASP A 329 11.45 5.55 -13.90
N THR A 330 12.70 5.75 -13.43
CA THR A 330 13.42 6.99 -13.67
C THR A 330 14.20 6.89 -14.98
N PRO A 331 14.54 8.02 -15.63
CA PRO A 331 15.33 8.00 -16.86
C PRO A 331 16.63 7.20 -16.74
N GLU A 332 17.32 7.31 -15.58
CA GLU A 332 18.57 6.63 -15.31
C GLU A 332 18.40 5.12 -15.21
N ARG A 333 17.36 4.65 -14.50
CA ARG A 333 17.07 3.22 -14.36
C ARG A 333 16.66 2.60 -15.69
N TRP A 334 15.81 3.30 -16.43
CA TRP A 334 15.42 2.89 -17.78
C TRP A 334 16.63 2.74 -18.70
N LEU A 335 17.50 3.79 -18.81
CA LEU A 335 18.69 3.76 -19.67
C LEU A 335 19.64 2.63 -19.29
N ALA A 336 19.89 2.44 -17.98
CA ALA A 336 20.72 1.34 -17.49
C ALA A 336 20.14 -0.03 -17.89
N ALA A 337 18.81 -0.22 -17.82
CA ALA A 337 18.17 -1.47 -18.20
C ALA A 337 18.21 -1.72 -19.73
N VAL A 338 18.03 -0.67 -20.54
CA VAL A 338 18.17 -0.76 -22.01
C VAL A 338 19.57 -1.23 -22.39
N GLU A 339 20.61 -0.68 -21.74
CA GLU A 339 22.01 -1.06 -21.96
C GLU A 339 22.32 -2.47 -21.44
N GLU A 340 21.98 -2.78 -20.19
CA GLU A 340 22.19 -4.09 -19.55
C GLU A 340 21.61 -5.21 -20.39
N HIS A 341 20.35 -5.04 -20.80
CA HIS A 341 19.67 -6.04 -21.59
C HIS A 341 19.94 -5.94 -23.09
N ARG A 342 20.72 -4.96 -23.56
CA ARG A 342 21.09 -4.75 -24.97
C ARG A 342 19.88 -4.86 -25.88
N LEU A 343 18.85 -4.05 -25.61
CA LEU A 343 17.59 -4.09 -26.36
C LEU A 343 17.79 -3.55 -27.78
N PRO A 344 17.56 -4.39 -28.84
CA PRO A 344 17.95 -4.04 -30.21
C PRO A 344 16.89 -3.21 -30.98
N TRP A 345 15.77 -2.93 -30.36
CA TRP A 345 14.63 -2.22 -30.95
C TRP A 345 14.53 -0.78 -30.44
N ILE A 346 13.54 -0.05 -30.93
CA ILE A 346 13.26 1.32 -30.50
C ILE A 346 12.83 1.31 -29.03
N ASN A 347 13.51 2.08 -28.18
CA ASN A 347 13.19 2.22 -26.77
C ASN A 347 12.82 3.67 -26.49
N VAL A 348 11.63 3.90 -25.91
CA VAL A 348 11.11 5.23 -25.58
C VAL A 348 10.72 5.30 -24.12
N TYR A 349 10.84 6.50 -23.56
CA TYR A 349 10.52 6.78 -22.15
C TYR A 349 9.14 7.41 -22.02
N ASN A 350 8.25 6.77 -21.26
CA ASN A 350 6.96 7.33 -20.86
C ASN A 350 7.08 7.86 -19.42
N PRO A 351 7.15 9.20 -19.21
CA PRO A 351 7.39 9.77 -17.90
C PRO A 351 6.31 9.39 -16.89
N LYS A 352 6.71 9.03 -15.66
CA LYS A 352 5.78 8.63 -14.60
C LYS A 352 4.98 9.82 -14.00
N ASP A 353 5.53 11.02 -14.06
CA ASP A 353 5.01 12.22 -13.39
C ASP A 353 4.20 13.14 -14.32
N VAL A 354 3.67 12.58 -15.41
CA VAL A 354 2.74 13.30 -16.31
C VAL A 354 1.30 13.15 -15.83
N PRO A 355 0.42 14.11 -16.17
CA PRO A 355 -1.01 13.94 -15.97
C PRO A 355 -1.50 12.63 -16.59
N ALA A 356 -2.40 11.92 -15.91
CA ALA A 356 -2.88 10.61 -16.37
C ALA A 356 -3.51 10.65 -17.79
N ALA A 357 -3.99 11.81 -18.24
CA ALA A 357 -4.51 12.01 -19.59
C ALA A 357 -3.41 12.10 -20.67
N GLU A 358 -2.16 12.30 -20.29
CA GLU A 358 -0.99 12.40 -21.16
C GLU A 358 -0.10 11.14 -21.07
N ASP A 359 -0.44 10.22 -20.19
CA ASP A 359 0.28 8.97 -19.98
C ASP A 359 -0.12 7.95 -21.05
N ILE A 360 0.83 7.57 -21.91
CA ILE A 360 0.60 6.62 -23.01
C ILE A 360 0.14 5.25 -22.49
N SER A 361 0.58 4.85 -21.29
CA SER A 361 0.10 3.62 -20.69
C SER A 361 -1.39 3.66 -20.37
N VAL A 362 -1.93 4.82 -20.00
CA VAL A 362 -3.37 5.05 -19.80
C VAL A 362 -4.11 5.05 -21.13
N GLU A 363 -3.60 5.76 -22.13
CA GLU A 363 -4.21 5.85 -23.45
C GLU A 363 -4.34 4.47 -24.12
N TYR A 364 -3.34 3.61 -23.94
CA TYR A 364 -3.36 2.21 -24.41
C TYR A 364 -4.02 1.24 -23.42
N ALA A 365 -4.69 1.76 -22.40
CA ALA A 365 -5.42 0.96 -21.41
C ALA A 365 -4.54 -0.11 -20.73
N VAL A 366 -3.30 0.23 -20.36
CA VAL A 366 -2.37 -0.70 -19.72
C VAL A 366 -2.72 -0.81 -18.23
N SER A 367 -3.24 -1.95 -17.81
CA SER A 367 -3.62 -2.24 -16.42
C SER A 367 -2.61 -3.12 -15.67
N GLY A 368 -1.57 -3.60 -16.36
CA GLY A 368 -0.51 -4.46 -15.79
C GLY A 368 0.64 -4.67 -16.77
N TYR A 369 1.74 -5.22 -16.28
CA TYR A 369 2.97 -5.38 -17.06
C TYR A 369 3.47 -6.84 -17.05
N PRO A 370 4.04 -7.31 -18.19
CA PRO A 370 4.07 -6.63 -19.49
C PRO A 370 2.71 -6.58 -20.15
N THR A 371 2.47 -5.54 -20.96
CA THR A 371 1.35 -5.49 -21.90
C THR A 371 1.90 -5.25 -23.31
N LYS A 372 1.42 -6.01 -24.28
CA LYS A 372 1.86 -5.92 -25.68
C LYS A 372 0.69 -5.62 -26.59
N VAL A 373 0.88 -4.69 -27.55
CA VAL A 373 -0.12 -4.35 -28.56
C VAL A 373 0.48 -4.60 -29.95
N ILE A 374 -0.18 -5.42 -30.77
CA ILE A 374 0.20 -5.65 -32.16
C ILE A 374 -0.59 -4.69 -33.05
N ILE A 375 0.12 -3.95 -33.89
CA ILE A 375 -0.43 -2.97 -34.83
C ILE A 375 -0.05 -3.38 -36.24
N GLY A 376 -1.01 -3.29 -37.16
CA GLY A 376 -0.84 -3.57 -38.59
C GLY A 376 -0.10 -2.46 -39.32
N PRO A 377 0.36 -2.73 -40.57
CA PRO A 377 0.99 -1.73 -41.44
C PRO A 377 0.11 -0.52 -41.74
N ASP A 378 -1.21 -0.70 -41.71
CA ASP A 378 -2.23 0.34 -41.86
C ASP A 378 -2.42 1.19 -40.58
N GLY A 379 -1.79 0.79 -39.44
CA GLY A 379 -1.90 1.44 -38.16
C GLY A 379 -3.11 1.04 -37.34
N LEU A 380 -3.81 -0.02 -37.73
CA LEU A 380 -4.91 -0.57 -36.94
C LEU A 380 -4.39 -1.57 -35.90
N ILE A 381 -5.01 -1.59 -34.74
CA ILE A 381 -4.73 -2.55 -33.69
C ILE A 381 -5.19 -3.94 -34.16
N ILE A 382 -4.29 -4.93 -34.07
CA ILE A 382 -4.61 -6.34 -34.35
C ILE A 382 -5.01 -7.05 -33.04
N GLY A 383 -4.35 -6.72 -31.95
CA GLY A 383 -4.68 -7.27 -30.64
C GLY A 383 -3.83 -6.70 -29.51
N LYS A 384 -4.35 -6.84 -28.28
CA LYS A 384 -3.70 -6.45 -27.04
C LYS A 384 -3.59 -7.68 -26.12
N TYR A 385 -2.42 -7.88 -25.52
CA TYR A 385 -2.08 -9.08 -24.76
C TYR A 385 -1.42 -8.67 -23.44
N ALA A 386 -1.91 -9.22 -22.32
CA ALA A 386 -1.31 -9.04 -21.01
C ALA A 386 -0.44 -10.25 -20.64
N GLY A 387 0.74 -9.99 -20.06
CA GLY A 387 1.69 -11.02 -19.62
C GLY A 387 2.57 -11.58 -20.75
N GLU A 388 3.41 -12.55 -20.40
CA GLU A 388 4.34 -13.28 -21.29
C GLU A 388 3.75 -14.61 -21.80
N GLY A 389 2.43 -14.67 -22.01
CA GLY A 389 1.72 -15.87 -22.44
C GLY A 389 2.04 -16.30 -23.88
N PRO A 390 1.73 -17.56 -24.27
CA PRO A 390 1.91 -18.07 -25.61
C PRO A 390 1.03 -17.33 -26.63
N ASP A 391 -0.14 -16.87 -26.21
CA ASP A 391 -1.18 -16.27 -27.09
C ASP A 391 -0.66 -15.07 -27.90
N PHE A 392 0.16 -14.22 -27.26
CA PHE A 392 0.80 -13.10 -27.95
C PHE A 392 1.72 -13.58 -29.09
N TYR A 393 2.58 -14.56 -28.81
CA TYR A 393 3.56 -15.05 -29.78
C TYR A 393 2.91 -15.83 -30.93
N GLU A 394 1.84 -16.56 -30.64
CA GLU A 394 1.06 -17.25 -31.66
C GLU A 394 0.34 -16.25 -32.58
N ALA A 395 -0.27 -15.22 -31.99
CA ALA A 395 -0.90 -14.15 -32.76
C ALA A 395 0.11 -13.41 -33.63
N LEU A 396 1.26 -13.03 -33.06
CA LEU A 396 2.35 -12.36 -33.80
C LEU A 396 2.83 -13.21 -34.98
N HIS A 397 3.05 -14.52 -34.75
CA HIS A 397 3.46 -15.44 -35.81
C HIS A 397 2.42 -15.60 -36.92
N LYS A 398 1.12 -15.68 -36.57
CA LYS A 398 0.03 -15.75 -37.57
C LYS A 398 -0.09 -14.47 -38.37
N THR A 399 0.15 -13.32 -37.74
CA THR A 399 -0.04 -12.01 -38.36
C THR A 399 1.06 -11.66 -39.36
N ILE A 400 2.32 -12.03 -39.10
CA ILE A 400 3.47 -11.59 -39.94
C ILE A 400 3.79 -12.58 -41.07
N LYS A 401 3.17 -13.74 -41.11
CA LYS A 401 3.33 -14.68 -42.22
C LYS A 401 2.86 -14.06 -43.49
#